data_c0d13573b4af229d7652694ff0c1e13a
#
_entry.id   c0d13573b4af229d7652694ff0c1e13a
#
_cell.length_a   1.000
_cell.length_b   1.000
_cell.length_c   1.000
_cell.angle_alpha   90.00
_cell.angle_beta   90.00
_cell.angle_gamma   90.00
#
_symmetry.space_group_name_H-M   'P 1'
#
loop_
_entity.id
_entity.type
_entity.pdbx_description
1 polymer ?
#
loop_
_entity_poly.entity_id
_entity_poly.type
_entity_poly.pdbx_seq_one_letter_code
_entity_poly.pdbx_strand_id
1 'polypeptide(L)'
;MTDGLAENSTKVLSLLVQYVDVILPLALPGLLTYAVPPEHAGTVRVGSRVVVPLRGKRLHTAVVRAIHGQAPGHRTEAFVSLLDAEPLLSETTLRFWDWMSGHYCCSPGEVALAALPAGMRLASETKLQPAPDAEELSLIHI
;
A
#
# COMPACT_ATOMS: atom_id res chain seq x y z
N MET A 1 -32.37 -11.39 -24.37
CA MET A 1 -31.11 -10.82 -24.87
C MET A 1 -30.56 -9.68 -24.03
N THR A 2 -31.33 -9.07 -23.15
CA THR A 2 -30.88 -8.02 -22.21
C THR A 2 -30.18 -8.55 -20.96
N ASP A 3 -30.38 -9.81 -20.59
CA ASP A 3 -29.79 -10.41 -19.38
C ASP A 3 -28.28 -10.69 -19.50
N GLY A 4 -27.79 -10.98 -20.70
CA GLY A 4 -26.37 -11.22 -20.94
C GLY A 4 -25.49 -9.96 -20.80
N LEU A 5 -26.04 -8.78 -21.08
CA LEU A 5 -25.35 -7.51 -20.92
C LEU A 5 -25.23 -7.08 -19.45
N ALA A 6 -26.25 -7.33 -18.63
CA ALA A 6 -26.22 -7.05 -17.21
C ALA A 6 -25.25 -7.98 -16.47
N GLU A 7 -25.21 -9.25 -16.80
CA GLU A 7 -24.24 -10.21 -16.24
C GLU A 7 -22.79 -9.86 -16.62
N ASN A 8 -22.55 -9.47 -17.86
CA ASN A 8 -21.25 -9.02 -18.32
C ASN A 8 -20.82 -7.72 -17.62
N SER A 9 -21.71 -6.80 -17.41
CA SER A 9 -21.43 -5.56 -16.69
C SER A 9 -21.10 -5.84 -15.22
N THR A 10 -21.84 -6.71 -14.55
CA THR A 10 -21.56 -7.12 -13.18
C THR A 10 -20.24 -7.88 -13.07
N LYS A 11 -19.97 -8.75 -14.04
CA LYS A 11 -18.71 -9.49 -14.13
C LYS A 11 -17.52 -8.57 -14.39
N VAL A 12 -17.67 -7.60 -15.28
CA VAL A 12 -16.66 -6.57 -15.54
C VAL A 12 -16.45 -5.69 -14.32
N LEU A 13 -17.52 -5.31 -13.61
CA LEU A 13 -17.43 -4.53 -12.37
C LEU A 13 -16.72 -5.34 -11.26
N SER A 14 -17.01 -6.62 -11.13
CA SER A 14 -16.32 -7.50 -10.16
C SER A 14 -14.86 -7.75 -10.54
N LEU A 15 -14.52 -7.74 -11.83
CA LEU A 15 -13.15 -7.79 -12.31
C LEU A 15 -12.40 -6.46 -12.13
N LEU A 16 -13.12 -5.34 -12.05
CA LEU A 16 -12.56 -4.01 -11.80
C LEU A 16 -12.28 -3.77 -10.32
N VAL A 17 -12.98 -4.47 -9.42
CA VAL A 17 -12.72 -4.39 -7.98
C VAL A 17 -11.57 -5.33 -7.64
N GLN A 18 -10.42 -4.76 -7.38
CA GLN A 18 -9.22 -5.49 -7.01
C GLN A 18 -8.84 -5.20 -5.56
N TYR A 19 -8.20 -6.17 -4.96
CA TYR A 19 -7.62 -6.07 -3.62
C TYR A 19 -6.14 -6.39 -3.69
N VAL A 20 -5.38 -5.79 -2.81
CA VAL A 20 -3.94 -6.03 -2.69
C VAL A 20 -3.63 -6.52 -1.29
N ASP A 21 -2.83 -7.56 -1.22
CA ASP A 21 -2.21 -7.98 0.03
C ASP A 21 -0.85 -7.29 0.11
N VAL A 22 -0.63 -6.59 1.20
CA VAL A 22 0.56 -5.76 1.37
C VAL A 22 1.39 -6.20 2.56
N ILE A 23 2.70 -6.03 2.43
CA ILE A 23 3.67 -6.19 3.51
C ILE A 23 3.90 -4.81 4.11
N LEU A 24 3.47 -4.61 5.36
CA LEU A 24 3.83 -3.44 6.14
C LEU A 24 5.16 -3.68 6.85
N PRO A 25 6.09 -2.73 6.84
CA PRO A 25 7.37 -2.88 7.54
C PRO A 25 7.20 -2.71 9.06
N LEU A 26 6.38 -3.56 9.63
CA LEU A 26 6.05 -3.64 11.06
C LEU A 26 5.97 -5.11 11.46
N ALA A 27 6.18 -5.39 12.74
CA ALA A 27 6.06 -6.74 13.29
C ALA A 27 4.59 -7.16 13.43
N LEU A 28 3.93 -7.39 12.30
CA LEU A 28 2.54 -7.84 12.23
C LEU A 28 2.48 -9.32 11.81
N PRO A 29 1.51 -10.08 12.32
CA PRO A 29 1.44 -11.53 12.09
C PRO A 29 0.93 -11.92 10.70
N GLY A 30 1.21 -11.19 9.67
CA GLY A 30 0.79 -11.54 8.32
C GLY A 30 0.65 -10.33 7.40
N LEU A 31 -0.02 -10.57 6.28
CA LEU A 31 -0.30 -9.55 5.29
C LEU A 31 -1.62 -8.85 5.61
N LEU A 32 -1.72 -7.58 5.27
CA LEU A 32 -2.96 -6.82 5.34
C LEU A 32 -3.53 -6.64 3.94
N THR A 33 -4.85 -6.66 3.84
CA THR A 33 -5.56 -6.51 2.57
C THR A 33 -6.19 -5.13 2.47
N TYR A 34 -5.97 -4.47 1.35
CA TYR A 34 -6.55 -3.17 1.02
C TYR A 34 -7.24 -3.22 -0.33
N ALA A 35 -8.27 -2.40 -0.51
CA ALA A 35 -8.92 -2.24 -1.79
C ALA A 35 -8.08 -1.36 -2.72
N VAL A 36 -8.10 -1.66 -4.00
CA VAL A 36 -7.45 -0.84 -5.02
C VAL A 36 -8.42 0.27 -5.44
N PRO A 37 -8.04 1.55 -5.30
CA PRO A 37 -8.85 2.65 -5.83
C PRO A 37 -9.02 2.52 -7.34
N PRO A 38 -10.17 2.95 -7.90
CA PRO A 38 -10.42 2.88 -9.35
C PRO A 38 -9.35 3.58 -10.20
N GLU A 39 -8.76 4.64 -9.67
CA GLU A 39 -7.68 5.42 -10.30
C GLU A 39 -6.43 4.61 -10.55
N HIS A 40 -6.17 3.62 -9.70
CA HIS A 40 -4.97 2.77 -9.75
C HIS A 40 -5.26 1.36 -10.26
N ALA A 41 -6.51 1.07 -10.62
CA ALA A 41 -6.86 -0.20 -11.22
C ALA A 41 -6.08 -0.40 -12.54
N GLY A 42 -5.36 -1.50 -12.64
CA GLY A 42 -4.51 -1.79 -13.79
C GLY A 42 -3.11 -1.15 -13.76
N THR A 43 -2.86 -0.20 -12.86
CA THR A 43 -1.53 0.43 -12.70
C THR A 43 -0.73 -0.18 -11.56
N VAL A 44 -1.41 -0.62 -10.50
CA VAL A 44 -0.77 -1.27 -9.36
C VAL A 44 -0.18 -2.62 -9.77
N ARG A 45 1.04 -2.89 -9.32
CA ARG A 45 1.75 -4.14 -9.62
C ARG A 45 2.37 -4.72 -8.36
N VAL A 46 2.57 -6.03 -8.37
CA VAL A 46 3.31 -6.72 -7.29
C VAL A 46 4.73 -6.16 -7.22
N GLY A 47 5.16 -5.80 -6.02
CA GLY A 47 6.47 -5.16 -5.79
C GLY A 47 6.44 -3.64 -5.76
N SER A 48 5.33 -3.00 -6.11
CA SER A 48 5.15 -1.56 -5.99
C SER A 48 4.89 -1.15 -4.54
N ARG A 49 5.32 0.06 -4.18
CA ARG A 49 5.01 0.63 -2.87
C ARG A 49 3.71 1.41 -2.94
N VAL A 50 2.90 1.23 -1.93
CA VAL A 50 1.64 1.95 -1.75
C VAL A 50 1.61 2.61 -0.37
N VAL A 51 0.85 3.68 -0.26
CA VAL A 51 0.59 4.33 1.03
C VAL A 51 -0.75 3.84 1.55
N VAL A 52 -0.73 3.25 2.73
CA VAL A 52 -1.90 2.64 3.35
C VAL A 52 -2.20 3.28 4.70
N PRO A 53 -3.49 3.45 5.05
CA PRO A 53 -3.87 3.86 6.39
C PRO A 53 -3.78 2.66 7.35
N LEU A 54 -3.27 2.89 8.53
CA LEU A 54 -3.23 1.90 9.60
C LEU A 54 -3.69 2.55 10.91
N ARG A 55 -4.70 1.96 11.54
CA ARG A 55 -5.23 2.37 12.84
C ARG A 55 -5.46 3.88 12.95
N GLY A 56 -6.46 4.37 12.28
CA GLY A 56 -6.83 5.78 12.30
C GLY A 56 -6.15 6.60 11.21
N LYS A 57 -5.48 7.68 11.57
CA LYS A 57 -4.96 8.66 10.60
C LYS A 57 -3.49 8.47 10.21
N ARG A 58 -2.83 7.44 10.71
CA ARG A 58 -1.42 7.20 10.38
C ARG A 58 -1.28 6.50 9.04
N LEU A 59 -0.48 7.07 8.19
CA LEU A 59 -0.15 6.51 6.89
C LEU A 59 1.19 5.81 6.95
N HIS A 60 1.25 4.64 6.33
CA HIS A 60 2.47 3.82 6.24
C HIS A 60 2.74 3.46 4.79
N THR A 61 4.01 3.30 4.46
CA THR A 61 4.41 2.71 3.19
C THR A 61 4.36 1.20 3.32
N ALA A 62 3.74 0.55 2.36
CA ALA A 62 3.65 -0.91 2.27
C ALA A 62 4.08 -1.37 0.88
N VAL A 63 4.49 -2.63 0.78
CA VAL A 63 4.85 -3.25 -0.49
C VAL A 63 3.75 -4.21 -0.91
N VAL A 64 3.30 -4.10 -2.14
CA VAL A 64 2.29 -5.01 -2.70
C VAL A 64 2.90 -6.39 -2.90
N ARG A 65 2.37 -7.39 -2.20
CA ARG A 65 2.81 -8.78 -2.33
C ARG A 65 1.96 -9.58 -3.30
N ALA A 66 0.66 -9.34 -3.34
CA ALA A 66 -0.27 -10.04 -4.20
C ALA A 66 -1.43 -9.13 -4.59
N ILE A 67 -2.01 -9.39 -5.74
CA ILE A 67 -3.20 -8.71 -6.26
C ILE A 67 -4.24 -9.76 -6.55
N HIS A 68 -5.46 -9.60 -6.03
CA HIS A 68 -6.55 -10.55 -6.24
C HIS A 68 -7.91 -9.85 -6.28
N GLY A 69 -8.93 -10.57 -6.74
CA GLY A 69 -10.29 -10.07 -6.82
C GLY A 69 -11.22 -10.56 -5.72
N GLN A 70 -10.69 -11.26 -4.71
CA GLN A 70 -11.49 -11.80 -3.62
C GLN A 70 -11.70 -10.75 -2.53
N ALA A 71 -12.96 -10.38 -2.30
CA ALA A 71 -13.30 -9.50 -1.20
C ALA A 71 -13.02 -10.19 0.15
N PRO A 72 -12.27 -9.55 1.05
CA PRO A 72 -12.12 -10.07 2.41
C PRO A 72 -13.46 -10.05 3.14
N GLY A 73 -13.64 -10.95 4.10
CA GLY A 73 -14.87 -11.08 4.86
C GLY A 73 -15.17 -9.94 5.84
N HIS A 74 -14.37 -8.88 5.83
CA HIS A 74 -14.52 -7.71 6.69
C HIS A 74 -14.40 -6.43 5.85
N ARG A 75 -14.83 -5.32 6.43
CA ARG A 75 -14.71 -4.03 5.78
C ARG A 75 -13.25 -3.69 5.51
N THR A 76 -12.96 -3.38 4.26
CA THR A 76 -11.61 -3.10 3.79
C THR A 76 -11.50 -1.65 3.35
N GLU A 77 -10.48 -0.97 3.81
CA GLU A 77 -10.14 0.38 3.37
C GLU A 77 -9.32 0.31 2.09
N ALA A 78 -9.39 1.37 1.28
CA ALA A 78 -8.55 1.51 0.10
C ALA A 78 -7.18 2.09 0.49
N PHE A 79 -6.14 1.75 -0.26
CA PHE A 79 -4.87 2.44 -0.10
C PHE A 79 -4.98 3.89 -0.64
N VAL A 80 -4.16 4.78 -0.11
CA VAL A 80 -4.28 6.22 -0.38
C VAL A 80 -3.63 6.60 -1.69
N SER A 81 -2.44 6.09 -1.97
CA SER A 81 -1.68 6.42 -3.18
C SER A 81 -0.71 5.32 -3.57
N LEU A 82 -0.37 5.31 -4.86
CA LEU A 82 0.67 4.45 -5.44
C LEU A 82 1.95 5.27 -5.57
N LEU A 83 3.04 4.81 -4.98
CA LEU A 83 4.31 5.51 -4.99
C LEU A 83 5.16 5.19 -6.22
N ASP A 84 5.06 3.96 -6.73
CA ASP A 84 5.89 3.50 -7.83
C ASP A 84 5.04 3.14 -9.04
N ALA A 85 5.30 3.77 -10.17
CA ALA A 85 4.68 3.40 -11.45
C ALA A 85 5.17 2.04 -11.94
N GLU A 86 6.44 1.72 -11.66
CA GLU A 86 7.03 0.42 -11.92
C GLU A 86 7.37 -0.27 -10.60
N PRO A 87 7.32 -1.62 -10.53
CA PRO A 87 7.66 -2.32 -9.32
C PRO A 87 9.09 -2.02 -8.84
N LEU A 88 9.22 -1.64 -7.57
CA LEU A 88 10.52 -1.44 -6.93
C LEU A 88 11.21 -2.78 -6.66
N LEU A 89 10.42 -3.79 -6.28
CA LEU A 89 10.90 -5.11 -5.94
C LEU A 89 10.45 -6.14 -6.97
N SER A 90 11.36 -7.01 -7.36
CA SER A 90 11.05 -8.12 -8.26
C SER A 90 10.33 -9.25 -7.53
N GLU A 91 9.62 -10.08 -8.27
CA GLU A 91 9.00 -11.30 -7.72
C GLU A 91 10.03 -12.21 -7.06
N THR A 92 11.24 -12.32 -7.62
CA THR A 92 12.33 -13.10 -7.04
C THR A 92 12.74 -12.56 -5.67
N THR A 93 12.83 -11.26 -5.52
CA THR A 93 13.13 -10.62 -4.23
C THR A 93 12.04 -10.89 -3.22
N LEU A 94 10.78 -10.80 -3.62
CA LEU A 94 9.64 -11.07 -2.73
C LEU A 94 9.57 -12.55 -2.31
N ARG A 95 9.89 -13.47 -3.20
CA ARG A 95 10.01 -14.89 -2.85
C ARG A 95 11.13 -15.14 -1.87
N PHE A 96 12.22 -14.44 -2.02
CA PHE A 96 13.34 -14.50 -1.06
C PHE A 96 12.91 -13.99 0.32
N TRP A 97 12.12 -12.92 0.38
CA TRP A 97 11.55 -12.43 1.63
C TRP A 97 10.61 -13.45 2.27
N ASP A 98 9.75 -14.10 1.48
CA ASP A 98 8.89 -15.17 1.98
C ASP A 98 9.71 -16.32 2.59
N TRP A 99 10.80 -16.71 1.90
CA TRP A 99 11.69 -17.74 2.40
C TRP A 99 12.38 -17.31 3.71
N MET A 100 12.86 -16.08 3.78
CA MET A 100 13.46 -15.53 5.01
C MET A 100 12.48 -15.52 6.17
N SER A 101 11.26 -15.10 5.93
CA SER A 101 10.20 -15.09 6.93
C SER A 101 9.94 -16.51 7.49
N GLY A 102 9.82 -17.50 6.61
CA GLY A 102 9.65 -18.89 7.03
C GLY A 102 10.86 -19.48 7.71
N HIS A 103 12.05 -19.22 7.20
CA HIS A 103 13.31 -19.80 7.70
C HIS A 103 13.69 -19.25 9.08
N TYR A 104 13.55 -17.96 9.29
CA TYR A 104 13.90 -17.29 10.55
C TYR A 104 12.71 -17.13 11.51
N CYS A 105 11.56 -17.68 11.17
CA CYS A 105 10.35 -17.59 12.01
C CYS A 105 10.00 -16.15 12.40
N CYS A 106 10.17 -15.22 11.48
CA CYS A 106 9.79 -13.82 11.66
C CYS A 106 8.63 -13.43 10.74
N SER A 107 8.00 -12.30 11.01
CA SER A 107 6.92 -11.82 10.16
C SER A 107 7.45 -11.24 8.84
N PRO A 108 6.65 -11.23 7.75
CA PRO A 108 7.03 -10.59 6.51
C PRO A 108 7.38 -9.10 6.70
N GLY A 109 6.69 -8.42 7.61
CA GLY A 109 6.95 -7.02 7.93
C GLY A 109 8.31 -6.78 8.57
N GLU A 110 8.77 -7.70 9.40
CA GLU A 110 10.12 -7.63 9.99
C GLU A 110 11.21 -7.79 8.91
N VAL A 111 10.99 -8.67 7.93
CA VAL A 111 11.88 -8.80 6.78
C VAL A 111 11.92 -7.50 5.97
N ALA A 112 10.77 -6.91 5.68
CA ALA A 112 10.68 -5.64 4.98
C ALA A 112 11.36 -4.51 5.74
N LEU A 113 11.21 -4.47 7.06
CA LEU A 113 11.84 -3.47 7.91
C LEU A 113 13.37 -3.55 7.86
N ALA A 114 13.91 -4.77 7.79
CA ALA A 114 15.35 -4.98 7.68
C ALA A 114 15.89 -4.73 6.27
N ALA A 115 15.11 -5.08 5.24
CA ALA A 115 15.56 -5.04 3.86
C ALA A 115 15.39 -3.68 3.17
N LEU A 116 14.36 -2.90 3.57
CA LEU A 116 14.10 -1.60 2.97
C LEU A 116 14.85 -0.49 3.71
N PRO A 117 15.64 0.34 3.01
CA PRO A 117 16.24 1.53 3.60
C PRO A 117 15.18 2.50 4.15
N ALA A 118 15.55 3.26 5.16
CA ALA A 118 14.64 4.20 5.83
C ALA A 118 14.02 5.21 4.85
N GLY A 119 14.77 5.67 3.85
CA GLY A 119 14.26 6.58 2.83
C GLY A 119 13.21 5.99 1.89
N MET A 120 13.12 4.67 1.83
CA MET A 120 12.09 3.96 1.05
C MET A 120 10.86 3.61 1.88
N ARG A 121 10.93 3.80 3.18
CA ARG A 121 9.85 3.58 4.15
C ARG A 121 9.32 4.92 4.61
N LEU A 122 8.52 5.57 3.77
CA LEU A 122 7.91 6.83 4.15
C LEU A 122 6.90 6.57 5.27
N ALA A 123 7.16 7.15 6.43
CA ALA A 123 6.19 7.24 7.49
C ALA A 123 5.46 8.58 7.38
N SER A 124 4.25 8.65 7.93
CA SER A 124 3.54 9.91 8.05
C SER A 124 4.33 10.85 8.96
N GLU A 125 4.97 11.83 8.38
CA GLU A 125 5.63 12.91 9.11
C GLU A 125 4.70 14.10 9.23
N THR A 126 4.63 14.68 10.41
CA THR A 126 3.97 15.95 10.59
C THR A 126 4.86 17.01 9.98
N LYS A 127 4.55 17.44 8.76
CA LYS A 127 5.21 18.61 8.17
C LYS A 127 4.60 19.87 8.78
N LEU A 128 5.38 20.60 9.49
CA LEU A 128 5.05 21.96 9.88
C LEU A 128 5.22 22.85 8.65
N GLN A 129 4.13 23.26 8.05
CA GLN A 129 4.15 24.31 7.03
C GLN A 129 4.09 25.64 7.75
N PRO A 130 5.01 26.58 7.45
CA PRO A 130 4.85 27.92 7.96
C PRO A 130 3.52 28.50 7.46
N ALA A 131 2.78 29.11 8.37
CA ALA A 131 1.55 29.82 8.01
C ALA A 131 1.88 30.90 6.99
N PRO A 132 0.96 31.23 6.06
CA PRO A 132 1.21 32.25 5.05
C PRO A 132 1.61 33.63 5.66
N ASP A 133 1.26 33.86 6.91
CA ASP A 133 1.62 35.09 7.63
C ASP A 133 2.99 35.01 8.35
N ALA A 134 3.69 33.88 8.24
CA ALA A 134 4.96 33.68 8.93
C ALA A 134 6.11 34.52 8.33
N GLU A 135 5.95 35.06 7.13
CA GLU A 135 6.93 35.96 6.54
C GLU A 135 7.07 37.27 7.34
N GLU A 136 5.96 37.81 7.89
CA GLU A 136 6.02 38.96 8.76
C GLU A 136 6.73 38.67 10.07
N LEU A 137 6.59 37.47 10.62
CA LEU A 137 7.23 37.06 11.86
C LEU A 137 8.74 36.79 11.69
N SER A 138 9.19 36.39 10.52
CA SER A 138 10.62 36.18 10.25
C SER A 138 11.41 37.50 10.20
N LEU A 139 10.76 38.61 9.84
CA LEU A 139 11.35 39.94 9.84
C LEU A 139 11.53 40.52 11.24
N ILE A 140 10.83 39.99 12.23
CA ILE A 140 10.89 40.45 13.62
C ILE A 140 12.04 39.78 14.39
N HIS A 141 12.58 38.67 13.88
CA HIS A 141 13.65 37.88 14.51
C HIS A 141 15.05 38.24 14.04
N ILE A 142 15.17 39.23 13.22
CA ILE A 142 16.45 39.77 12.80
C ILE A 142 16.69 41.08 13.59
#